data_64d6907ed887098d7b78f0383af89da7
#
_entry.id   64d6907ed887098d7b78f0383af89da7
#
_cell.length_a   1.000
_cell.length_b   1.000
_cell.length_c   1.000
_cell.angle_alpha   90.00
_cell.angle_beta   90.00
_cell.angle_gamma   90.00
#
_symmetry.space_group_name_H-M   'P 1'
#
loop_
_entity.id
_entity.type
_entity.pdbx_description
1 polymer ?
#
loop_
_entity_poly.entity_id
_entity_poly.type
_entity_poly.pdbx_seq_one_letter_code
_entity_poly.pdbx_strand_id
1 'polypeptide(L)'
;MKFFVDTANVEEIRKANDMGIICGVTTNPSLIAKEGRDFNQVIAEIASIVDGPISGEVKATTTDAEGMIKEGREIAAIHPNMVVKIPMTVEGLKAVKVLHAEGIKTNVTLIFSASQALLAARAGATYVSPFLGRLDDISMPGIDLINEITEIFMMHDIQTEIIAASIRNPIHVIDCAKAGADIATVPYKVLEQMTKHPLTDQGIAKFQADYKAVFGE
;
A
#
# COMPACT_ATOMS: atom_id res chain seq x y z
N MET A 1 -3.38 12.35 -2.86
CA MET A 1 -2.86 10.98 -2.69
C MET A 1 -3.14 10.51 -1.27
N LYS A 2 -3.75 9.35 -1.12
CA LYS A 2 -4.01 8.70 0.18
C LYS A 2 -2.77 7.96 0.67
N PHE A 3 -2.67 7.72 1.99
CA PHE A 3 -1.59 6.89 2.55
C PHE A 3 -2.12 5.59 3.12
N PHE A 4 -1.47 4.49 2.76
CA PHE A 4 -1.52 3.22 3.48
C PHE A 4 -0.19 3.02 4.20
N VAL A 5 -0.19 2.26 5.29
CA VAL A 5 1.06 1.81 5.92
C VAL A 5 1.40 0.40 5.43
N ASP A 6 2.67 0.18 5.06
CA ASP A 6 3.18 -1.10 4.55
C ASP A 6 3.89 -1.87 5.67
N THR A 7 3.11 -2.55 6.48
CA THR A 7 3.61 -3.35 7.62
C THR A 7 2.55 -4.34 8.11
N ALA A 8 2.98 -5.42 8.75
CA ALA A 8 2.12 -6.32 9.52
C ALA A 8 2.32 -6.14 11.04
N ASN A 9 3.22 -5.24 11.45
CA ASN A 9 3.48 -4.94 12.86
C ASN A 9 2.36 -4.06 13.43
N VAL A 10 1.61 -4.63 14.37
CA VAL A 10 0.42 -3.98 14.95
C VAL A 10 0.76 -2.68 15.67
N GLU A 11 1.90 -2.60 16.34
CA GLU A 11 2.33 -1.40 17.05
C GLU A 11 2.69 -0.25 16.09
N GLU A 12 3.33 -0.56 14.95
CA GLU A 12 3.58 0.43 13.90
C GLU A 12 2.27 0.93 13.30
N ILE A 13 1.29 0.02 13.10
CA ILE A 13 -0.03 0.38 12.58
C ILE A 13 -0.78 1.29 13.56
N ARG A 14 -0.78 0.98 14.88
CA ARG A 14 -1.38 1.85 15.90
C ARG A 14 -0.76 3.25 15.88
N LYS A 15 0.56 3.34 15.89
CA LYS A 15 1.26 4.64 15.84
C LYS A 15 0.93 5.43 14.58
N ALA A 16 0.90 4.77 13.41
CA ALA A 16 0.53 5.44 12.17
C ALA A 16 -0.94 5.89 12.16
N ASN A 17 -1.84 5.08 12.72
CA ASN A 17 -3.25 5.41 12.85
C ASN A 17 -3.48 6.57 13.82
N ASP A 18 -2.76 6.61 14.96
CA ASP A 18 -2.84 7.70 15.94
C ASP A 18 -2.37 9.05 15.37
N MET A 19 -1.48 9.03 14.37
CA MET A 19 -1.11 10.23 13.61
C MET A 19 -2.25 10.77 12.74
N GLY A 20 -3.31 9.98 12.48
CA GLY A 20 -4.45 10.37 11.66
C GLY A 20 -4.15 10.52 10.17
N ILE A 21 -3.06 9.92 9.68
CA ILE A 21 -2.58 10.12 8.30
C ILE A 21 -2.85 8.93 7.38
N ILE A 22 -3.11 7.75 7.91
CA ILE A 22 -3.37 6.55 7.12
C ILE A 22 -4.87 6.27 6.98
N CYS A 23 -5.25 5.64 5.88
CA CYS A 23 -6.60 5.18 5.63
C CYS A 23 -6.66 3.73 5.13
N GLY A 24 -5.58 2.96 5.31
CA GLY A 24 -5.50 1.56 4.94
C GLY A 24 -4.14 0.95 5.25
N VAL A 25 -4.05 -0.35 5.01
CA VAL A 25 -2.84 -1.15 5.31
C VAL A 25 -2.56 -2.10 4.16
N THR A 26 -1.29 -2.23 3.78
CA THR A 26 -0.86 -3.36 2.96
C THR A 26 0.02 -4.30 3.76
N THR A 27 -0.23 -5.59 3.60
CA THR A 27 0.63 -6.65 4.10
C THR A 27 1.16 -7.49 2.94
N ASN A 28 2.08 -8.38 3.23
CA ASN A 28 2.56 -9.40 2.31
C ASN A 28 3.11 -10.61 3.09
N PRO A 29 3.32 -11.76 2.44
CA PRO A 29 3.78 -12.97 3.14
C PRO A 29 5.06 -12.79 3.94
N SER A 30 6.00 -11.96 3.45
CA SER A 30 7.26 -11.68 4.15
C SER A 30 7.07 -10.84 5.42
N LEU A 31 6.15 -9.87 5.38
CA LEU A 31 5.81 -9.05 6.55
C LEU A 31 5.10 -9.89 7.61
N ILE A 32 4.11 -10.68 7.21
CA ILE A 32 3.39 -11.60 8.13
C ILE A 32 4.35 -12.62 8.75
N ALA A 33 5.27 -13.19 7.95
CA ALA A 33 6.23 -14.16 8.46
C ALA A 33 7.15 -13.59 9.54
N LYS A 34 7.50 -12.30 9.45
CA LYS A 34 8.33 -11.62 10.47
C LYS A 34 7.64 -11.50 11.83
N GLU A 35 6.31 -11.40 11.84
CA GLU A 35 5.54 -11.30 13.09
C GLU A 35 5.49 -12.65 13.84
N GLY A 36 5.72 -13.78 13.17
CA GLY A 36 5.70 -15.12 13.78
C GLY A 36 4.36 -15.51 14.38
N ARG A 37 3.27 -14.88 13.93
CA ARG A 37 1.90 -15.05 14.43
C ARG A 37 0.99 -15.62 13.35
N ASP A 38 -0.16 -16.14 13.76
CA ASP A 38 -1.19 -16.61 12.83
C ASP A 38 -1.72 -15.46 11.95
N PHE A 39 -1.84 -15.71 10.65
CA PHE A 39 -2.29 -14.72 9.66
C PHE A 39 -3.65 -14.13 10.00
N ASN A 40 -4.65 -14.99 10.31
CA ASN A 40 -6.01 -14.52 10.57
C ASN A 40 -6.08 -13.68 11.84
N GLN A 41 -5.30 -14.03 12.87
CA GLN A 41 -5.24 -13.26 14.11
C GLN A 41 -4.64 -11.87 13.88
N VAL A 42 -3.54 -11.79 13.13
CA VAL A 42 -2.89 -10.50 12.81
C VAL A 42 -3.83 -9.62 11.99
N ILE A 43 -4.46 -10.18 10.95
CA ILE A 43 -5.40 -9.42 10.09
C ILE A 43 -6.62 -8.95 10.88
N ALA A 44 -7.20 -9.79 11.74
CA ALA A 44 -8.34 -9.40 12.57
C ALA A 44 -7.98 -8.26 13.54
N GLU A 45 -6.79 -8.30 14.12
CA GLU A 45 -6.30 -7.23 14.99
C GLU A 45 -6.08 -5.93 14.18
N ILE A 46 -5.47 -5.99 13.00
CA ILE A 46 -5.31 -4.83 12.12
C ILE A 46 -6.68 -4.22 11.77
N ALA A 47 -7.67 -5.06 11.43
CA ALA A 47 -9.01 -4.61 11.10
C ALA A 47 -9.75 -3.92 12.27
N SER A 48 -9.37 -4.23 13.51
CA SER A 48 -9.90 -3.54 14.70
C SER A 48 -9.30 -2.15 14.92
N ILE A 49 -8.17 -1.83 14.26
CA ILE A 49 -7.44 -0.56 14.44
C ILE A 49 -7.73 0.41 13.30
N VAL A 50 -7.72 -0.08 12.05
CA VAL A 50 -7.82 0.76 10.85
C VAL A 50 -9.18 0.53 10.18
N ASP A 51 -9.97 1.59 10.08
CA ASP A 51 -11.22 1.59 9.31
C ASP A 51 -10.93 1.98 7.86
N GLY A 52 -10.52 0.98 7.08
CA GLY A 52 -10.18 1.16 5.67
C GLY A 52 -9.67 -0.13 5.01
N PRO A 53 -9.30 -0.08 3.72
CA PRO A 53 -8.84 -1.25 2.99
C PRO A 53 -7.60 -1.91 3.63
N ILE A 54 -7.65 -3.24 3.78
CA ILE A 54 -6.54 -4.05 4.31
C ILE A 54 -6.19 -5.10 3.27
N SER A 55 -5.02 -5.00 2.67
CA SER A 55 -4.55 -5.98 1.69
C SER A 55 -3.93 -7.20 2.37
N GLY A 56 -4.60 -8.34 2.26
CA GLY A 56 -4.11 -9.67 2.65
C GLY A 56 -3.77 -10.50 1.41
N GLU A 57 -2.56 -11.03 1.32
CA GLU A 57 -2.07 -11.72 0.13
C GLU A 57 -2.32 -13.22 0.22
N VAL A 58 -2.68 -13.84 -0.91
CA VAL A 58 -2.72 -15.30 -1.05
C VAL A 58 -1.35 -15.90 -0.76
N LYS A 59 -1.30 -17.17 -0.39
CA LYS A 59 -0.03 -17.84 -0.04
C LYS A 59 0.94 -17.83 -1.22
N ALA A 60 2.21 -17.56 -0.95
CA ALA A 60 3.26 -17.52 -1.96
C ALA A 60 3.45 -18.88 -2.69
N THR A 61 2.99 -19.97 -2.09
CA THR A 61 3.07 -21.32 -2.66
C THR A 61 1.87 -21.68 -3.55
N THR A 62 0.80 -20.89 -3.56
CA THR A 62 -0.39 -21.10 -4.38
C THR A 62 -0.17 -20.45 -5.75
N THR A 63 -0.05 -21.27 -6.79
CA THR A 63 0.33 -20.80 -8.13
C THR A 63 -0.75 -20.93 -9.18
N ASP A 64 -1.84 -21.63 -8.89
CA ASP A 64 -2.97 -21.82 -9.79
C ASP A 64 -4.17 -20.93 -9.42
N ALA A 65 -5.02 -20.68 -10.40
CA ALA A 65 -6.17 -19.78 -10.24
C ALA A 65 -7.19 -20.31 -9.23
N GLU A 66 -7.45 -21.62 -9.22
CA GLU A 66 -8.46 -22.24 -8.35
C GLU A 66 -8.05 -22.09 -6.88
N GLY A 67 -6.79 -22.36 -6.57
CA GLY A 67 -6.22 -22.17 -5.24
C GLY A 67 -6.29 -20.69 -4.80
N MET A 68 -5.91 -19.75 -5.67
CA MET A 68 -5.99 -18.32 -5.37
C MET A 68 -7.43 -17.83 -5.15
N ILE A 69 -8.40 -18.34 -5.92
CA ILE A 69 -9.82 -18.02 -5.73
C ILE A 69 -10.31 -18.52 -4.37
N LYS A 70 -9.99 -19.77 -4.02
CA LYS A 70 -10.37 -20.36 -2.74
C LYS A 70 -9.80 -19.54 -1.58
N GLU A 71 -8.50 -19.29 -1.58
CA GLU A 71 -7.84 -18.46 -0.54
C GLU A 71 -8.37 -17.03 -0.53
N GLY A 72 -8.66 -16.45 -1.70
CA GLY A 72 -9.22 -15.11 -1.82
C GLY A 72 -10.59 -15.00 -1.14
N ARG A 73 -11.47 -15.99 -1.29
CA ARG A 73 -12.75 -16.03 -0.57
C ARG A 73 -12.56 -16.16 0.95
N GLU A 74 -11.61 -16.98 1.39
CA GLU A 74 -11.27 -17.13 2.81
C GLU A 74 -10.75 -15.81 3.40
N ILE A 75 -9.86 -15.13 2.71
CA ILE A 75 -9.33 -13.81 3.12
C ILE A 75 -10.44 -12.77 3.17
N ALA A 76 -11.27 -12.68 2.13
CA ALA A 76 -12.36 -11.70 2.06
C ALA A 76 -13.40 -11.92 3.18
N ALA A 77 -13.59 -13.16 3.65
CA ALA A 77 -14.51 -13.48 4.72
C ALA A 77 -14.05 -13.04 6.13
N ILE A 78 -12.78 -12.67 6.31
CA ILE A 78 -12.24 -12.27 7.62
C ILE A 78 -12.87 -10.95 8.09
N HIS A 79 -12.99 -9.97 7.18
CA HIS A 79 -13.56 -8.65 7.50
C HIS A 79 -14.02 -7.92 6.23
N PRO A 80 -15.08 -7.08 6.28
CA PRO A 80 -15.58 -6.32 5.11
C PRO A 80 -14.54 -5.41 4.42
N ASN A 81 -13.53 -4.96 5.15
CA ASN A 81 -12.47 -4.10 4.64
C ASN A 81 -11.34 -4.86 3.92
N MET A 82 -11.44 -6.20 3.84
CA MET A 82 -10.40 -6.99 3.20
C MET A 82 -10.35 -6.75 1.70
N VAL A 83 -9.11 -6.68 1.21
CA VAL A 83 -8.74 -6.64 -0.20
C VAL A 83 -7.79 -7.80 -0.46
N VAL A 84 -8.17 -8.69 -1.36
CA VAL A 84 -7.37 -9.88 -1.68
C VAL A 84 -6.20 -9.48 -2.57
N LYS A 85 -4.98 -9.65 -2.07
CA LYS A 85 -3.78 -9.32 -2.83
C LYS A 85 -3.31 -10.55 -3.61
N ILE A 86 -3.11 -10.37 -4.93
CA ILE A 86 -2.86 -11.44 -5.90
C ILE A 86 -1.65 -11.09 -6.76
N PRO A 87 -0.68 -12.02 -6.96
CA PRO A 87 0.48 -11.75 -7.80
C PRO A 87 0.10 -11.62 -9.28
N MET A 88 0.81 -10.76 -10.01
CA MET A 88 0.62 -10.51 -11.45
C MET A 88 1.10 -11.68 -12.28
N THR A 89 0.24 -12.66 -12.48
CA THR A 89 0.45 -13.84 -13.32
C THR A 89 -0.79 -14.13 -14.17
N VAL A 90 -0.68 -15.00 -15.16
CA VAL A 90 -1.87 -15.44 -15.94
C VAL A 90 -2.92 -16.07 -15.01
N GLU A 91 -2.50 -16.94 -14.10
CA GLU A 91 -3.40 -17.56 -13.13
C GLU A 91 -3.98 -16.55 -12.14
N GLY A 92 -3.16 -15.56 -11.72
CA GLY A 92 -3.62 -14.45 -10.89
C GLY A 92 -4.71 -13.61 -11.57
N LEU A 93 -4.56 -13.29 -12.86
CA LEU A 93 -5.59 -12.57 -13.61
C LEU A 93 -6.90 -13.36 -13.76
N LYS A 94 -6.82 -14.69 -13.94
CA LYS A 94 -8.02 -15.56 -13.92
C LYS A 94 -8.72 -15.49 -12.55
N ALA A 95 -7.95 -15.53 -11.47
CA ALA A 95 -8.50 -15.41 -10.12
C ALA A 95 -9.15 -14.04 -9.87
N VAL A 96 -8.49 -12.95 -10.28
CA VAL A 96 -9.03 -11.59 -10.18
C VAL A 96 -10.37 -11.47 -10.88
N LYS A 97 -10.50 -12.00 -12.11
CA LYS A 97 -11.76 -11.97 -12.87
C LYS A 97 -12.91 -12.63 -12.11
N VAL A 98 -12.66 -13.78 -11.48
CA VAL A 98 -13.69 -14.52 -10.73
C VAL A 98 -14.07 -13.77 -9.45
N LEU A 99 -13.07 -13.34 -8.67
CA LEU A 99 -13.29 -12.59 -7.42
C LEU A 99 -14.00 -11.25 -7.66
N HIS A 100 -13.65 -10.56 -8.75
CA HIS A 100 -14.33 -9.33 -9.16
C HIS A 100 -15.82 -9.58 -9.45
N ALA A 101 -16.15 -10.65 -10.19
CA ALA A 101 -17.54 -11.03 -10.48
C ALA A 101 -18.35 -11.38 -9.22
N GLU A 102 -17.68 -11.78 -8.15
CA GLU A 102 -18.24 -12.04 -6.82
C GLU A 102 -18.30 -10.80 -5.92
N GLY A 103 -17.87 -9.63 -6.41
CA GLY A 103 -17.83 -8.39 -5.63
C GLY A 103 -16.69 -8.30 -4.63
N ILE A 104 -15.71 -9.21 -4.70
CA ILE A 104 -14.53 -9.23 -3.84
C ILE A 104 -13.47 -8.29 -4.40
N LYS A 105 -13.03 -7.32 -3.60
CA LYS A 105 -11.98 -6.36 -3.97
C LYS A 105 -10.63 -7.05 -4.07
N THR A 106 -9.86 -6.72 -5.11
CA THR A 106 -8.53 -7.29 -5.34
C THR A 106 -7.47 -6.21 -5.52
N ASN A 107 -6.25 -6.52 -5.10
CA ASN A 107 -5.04 -5.71 -5.31
C ASN A 107 -4.01 -6.57 -6.05
N VAL A 108 -3.80 -6.29 -7.35
CA VAL A 108 -2.79 -7.01 -8.13
C VAL A 108 -1.41 -6.45 -7.84
N THR A 109 -0.55 -7.32 -7.32
CA THR A 109 0.79 -6.97 -6.84
C THR A 109 1.91 -7.48 -7.75
N LEU A 110 3.16 -7.04 -7.48
CA LEU A 110 4.33 -7.38 -8.29
C LEU A 110 4.19 -6.90 -9.73
N ILE A 111 3.75 -5.65 -9.87
CA ILE A 111 3.65 -4.97 -11.15
C ILE A 111 4.94 -4.18 -11.40
N PHE A 112 5.56 -4.43 -12.56
CA PHE A 112 6.81 -3.81 -12.99
C PHE A 112 6.75 -3.22 -14.40
N SER A 113 5.56 -3.21 -15.03
CA SER A 113 5.32 -2.56 -16.33
C SER A 113 3.89 -2.04 -16.44
N ALA A 114 3.69 -1.01 -17.25
CA ALA A 114 2.36 -0.47 -17.51
C ALA A 114 1.44 -1.48 -18.21
N SER A 115 1.99 -2.36 -19.05
CA SER A 115 1.22 -3.44 -19.69
C SER A 115 0.64 -4.42 -18.66
N GLN A 116 1.38 -4.74 -17.60
CA GLN A 116 0.88 -5.56 -16.49
C GLN A 116 -0.26 -4.85 -15.73
N ALA A 117 -0.09 -3.56 -15.44
CA ALA A 117 -1.13 -2.76 -14.77
C ALA A 117 -2.42 -2.69 -15.61
N LEU A 118 -2.29 -2.48 -16.92
CA LEU A 118 -3.42 -2.43 -17.84
C LEU A 118 -4.18 -3.77 -17.91
N LEU A 119 -3.46 -4.90 -17.97
CA LEU A 119 -4.08 -6.24 -17.94
C LEU A 119 -4.81 -6.48 -16.62
N ALA A 120 -4.21 -6.10 -15.49
CA ALA A 120 -4.83 -6.25 -14.17
C ALA A 120 -6.12 -5.42 -14.05
N ALA A 121 -6.09 -4.17 -14.51
CA ALA A 121 -7.26 -3.30 -14.54
C ALA A 121 -8.39 -3.89 -15.40
N ARG A 122 -8.06 -4.42 -16.58
CA ARG A 122 -9.05 -5.06 -17.47
C ARG A 122 -9.58 -6.39 -16.94
N ALA A 123 -8.84 -7.08 -16.10
CA ALA A 123 -9.35 -8.25 -15.38
C ALA A 123 -10.32 -7.90 -14.23
N GLY A 124 -10.46 -6.62 -13.86
CA GLY A 124 -11.37 -6.13 -12.83
C GLY A 124 -10.68 -5.88 -11.47
N ALA A 125 -9.36 -5.69 -11.45
CA ALA A 125 -8.66 -5.33 -10.22
C ALA A 125 -9.18 -4.00 -9.65
N THR A 126 -9.44 -3.94 -8.35
CA THR A 126 -9.77 -2.70 -7.64
C THR A 126 -8.54 -1.81 -7.50
N TYR A 127 -7.40 -2.45 -7.23
CA TYR A 127 -6.11 -1.80 -7.07
C TYR A 127 -5.03 -2.51 -7.87
N VAL A 128 -4.02 -1.75 -8.29
CA VAL A 128 -2.74 -2.25 -8.81
C VAL A 128 -1.59 -1.71 -7.97
N SER A 129 -0.63 -2.56 -7.65
CA SER A 129 0.55 -2.17 -6.85
C SER A 129 1.84 -2.25 -7.69
N PRO A 130 2.20 -1.18 -8.43
CA PRO A 130 3.51 -1.06 -9.08
C PRO A 130 4.62 -0.83 -8.05
N PHE A 131 5.75 -1.53 -8.24
CA PHE A 131 6.88 -1.57 -7.30
C PHE A 131 8.03 -0.68 -7.75
N LEU A 132 7.92 0.65 -7.51
CA LEU A 132 8.95 1.59 -7.98
C LEU A 132 10.32 1.35 -7.33
N GLY A 133 10.40 1.10 -6.03
CA GLY A 133 11.70 0.97 -5.36
C GLY A 133 12.50 -0.25 -5.80
N ARG A 134 11.84 -1.35 -6.23
CA ARG A 134 12.56 -2.50 -6.81
C ARG A 134 13.12 -2.21 -8.19
N LEU A 135 12.50 -1.32 -8.96
CA LEU A 135 13.06 -0.85 -10.23
C LEU A 135 14.31 -0.01 -9.99
N ASP A 136 14.28 0.89 -9.00
CA ASP A 136 15.45 1.66 -8.61
C ASP A 136 16.61 0.76 -8.16
N ASP A 137 16.31 -0.35 -7.45
CA ASP A 137 17.34 -1.33 -7.03
C ASP A 137 18.12 -1.93 -8.23
N ILE A 138 17.55 -1.90 -9.45
CA ILE A 138 18.19 -2.37 -10.69
C ILE A 138 18.53 -1.22 -11.65
N SER A 139 18.63 0.02 -11.13
CA SER A 139 19.00 1.22 -11.88
C SER A 139 18.01 1.60 -12.99
N MET A 140 16.73 1.29 -12.81
CA MET A 140 15.63 1.77 -13.63
C MET A 140 14.83 2.79 -12.83
N PRO A 141 14.57 4.02 -13.36
CA PRO A 141 13.78 5.00 -12.63
C PRO A 141 12.36 4.50 -12.35
N GLY A 142 12.10 4.04 -11.14
CA GLY A 142 10.81 3.44 -10.78
C GLY A 142 9.63 4.40 -10.88
N ILE A 143 9.89 5.71 -10.75
CA ILE A 143 8.86 6.74 -10.89
C ILE A 143 8.29 6.81 -12.31
N ASP A 144 9.07 6.45 -13.33
CA ASP A 144 8.61 6.45 -14.73
C ASP A 144 7.47 5.45 -14.92
N LEU A 145 7.51 4.30 -14.22
CA LEU A 145 6.43 3.32 -14.23
C LEU A 145 5.13 3.92 -13.66
N ILE A 146 5.21 4.68 -12.57
CA ILE A 146 4.04 5.33 -11.97
C ILE A 146 3.44 6.36 -12.93
N ASN A 147 4.29 7.20 -13.53
CA ASN A 147 3.87 8.20 -14.52
C ASN A 147 3.15 7.54 -15.71
N GLU A 148 3.72 6.49 -16.28
CA GLU A 148 3.18 5.76 -17.43
C GLU A 148 1.81 5.15 -17.12
N ILE A 149 1.68 4.47 -15.96
CA ILE A 149 0.40 3.86 -15.55
C ILE A 149 -0.66 4.96 -15.31
N THR A 150 -0.31 6.04 -14.61
CA THR A 150 -1.24 7.14 -14.32
C THR A 150 -1.74 7.79 -15.61
N GLU A 151 -0.84 8.08 -16.57
CA GLU A 151 -1.21 8.66 -17.85
C GLU A 151 -2.17 7.75 -18.62
N ILE A 152 -1.89 6.45 -18.70
CA ILE A 152 -2.75 5.47 -19.37
C ILE A 152 -4.12 5.39 -18.69
N PHE A 153 -4.15 5.29 -17.35
CA PHE A 153 -5.40 5.15 -16.62
C PHE A 153 -6.28 6.39 -16.76
N MET A 154 -5.68 7.59 -16.70
CA MET A 154 -6.39 8.85 -16.94
C MET A 154 -6.92 8.94 -18.38
N MET A 155 -6.10 8.62 -19.37
CA MET A 155 -6.47 8.70 -20.79
C MET A 155 -7.66 7.79 -21.14
N HIS A 156 -7.77 6.65 -20.48
CA HIS A 156 -8.80 5.64 -20.77
C HIS A 156 -9.90 5.55 -19.71
N ASP A 157 -9.98 6.52 -18.79
CA ASP A 157 -10.95 6.57 -17.67
C ASP A 157 -11.03 5.23 -16.90
N ILE A 158 -9.86 4.66 -16.60
CA ILE A 158 -9.74 3.42 -15.83
C ILE A 158 -9.89 3.74 -14.35
N GLN A 159 -10.87 3.09 -13.70
CA GLN A 159 -11.22 3.35 -12.29
C GLN A 159 -10.39 2.55 -11.28
N THR A 160 -9.50 1.69 -11.75
CA THR A 160 -8.56 0.95 -10.87
C THR A 160 -7.59 1.92 -10.23
N GLU A 161 -7.53 1.95 -8.90
CA GLU A 161 -6.61 2.84 -8.16
C GLU A 161 -5.18 2.31 -8.14
N ILE A 162 -4.23 3.22 -8.24
CA ILE A 162 -2.79 2.93 -8.22
C ILE A 162 -2.27 3.04 -6.78
N ILE A 163 -1.79 1.94 -6.22
CA ILE A 163 -1.06 1.90 -4.95
C ILE A 163 0.44 1.86 -5.25
N ALA A 164 1.11 3.00 -5.23
CA ALA A 164 2.57 3.04 -5.36
C ALA A 164 3.22 2.28 -4.21
N ALA A 165 3.94 1.21 -4.53
CA ALA A 165 4.48 0.25 -3.58
C ALA A 165 6.02 0.16 -3.64
N SER A 166 6.62 -0.51 -2.65
CA SER A 166 8.08 -0.58 -2.53
C SER A 166 8.74 0.79 -2.31
N ILE A 167 8.05 1.66 -1.58
CA ILE A 167 8.55 2.98 -1.17
C ILE A 167 9.78 2.82 -0.26
N ARG A 168 10.85 3.57 -0.52
CA ARG A 168 12.12 3.49 0.21
C ARG A 168 12.44 4.72 1.06
N ASN A 169 11.93 5.88 0.68
CA ASN A 169 12.30 7.17 1.28
C ASN A 169 11.20 8.23 1.01
N PRO A 170 11.26 9.39 1.70
CA PRO A 170 10.31 10.49 1.50
C PRO A 170 10.28 11.08 0.08
N ILE A 171 11.37 11.01 -0.68
CA ILE A 171 11.41 11.52 -2.05
C ILE A 171 10.48 10.69 -2.94
N HIS A 172 10.50 9.35 -2.82
CA HIS A 172 9.56 8.47 -3.52
C HIS A 172 8.10 8.86 -3.27
N VAL A 173 7.75 9.22 -2.02
CA VAL A 173 6.38 9.61 -1.67
C VAL A 173 5.97 10.88 -2.40
N ILE A 174 6.84 11.89 -2.43
CA ILE A 174 6.58 13.16 -3.10
C ILE A 174 6.50 12.96 -4.62
N ASP A 175 7.39 12.17 -5.18
CA ASP A 175 7.40 11.91 -6.63
C ASP A 175 6.15 11.13 -7.05
N CYS A 176 5.73 10.12 -6.30
CA CYS A 176 4.45 9.42 -6.52
C CYS A 176 3.24 10.36 -6.43
N ALA A 177 3.25 11.31 -5.47
CA ALA A 177 2.19 12.31 -5.36
C ALA A 177 2.12 13.22 -6.58
N LYS A 178 3.28 13.66 -7.11
CA LYS A 178 3.37 14.48 -8.33
C LYS A 178 2.97 13.70 -9.57
N ALA A 179 3.32 12.42 -9.63
CA ALA A 179 2.95 11.51 -10.72
C ALA A 179 1.45 11.18 -10.76
N GLY A 180 0.69 11.51 -9.71
CA GLY A 180 -0.75 11.28 -9.67
C GLY A 180 -1.17 9.89 -9.18
N ALA A 181 -0.30 9.17 -8.47
CA ALA A 181 -0.71 7.94 -7.80
C ALA A 181 -1.88 8.21 -6.83
N ASP A 182 -2.87 7.32 -6.77
CA ASP A 182 -4.02 7.47 -5.88
C ASP A 182 -3.65 7.26 -4.43
N ILE A 183 -2.77 6.28 -4.19
CA ILE A 183 -2.33 5.82 -2.88
C ILE A 183 -0.82 5.58 -2.93
N ALA A 184 -0.12 5.90 -1.84
CA ALA A 184 1.22 5.38 -1.57
C ALA A 184 1.16 4.46 -0.34
N THR A 185 1.66 3.24 -0.46
CA THR A 185 1.84 2.38 0.71
C THR A 185 3.26 2.51 1.22
N VAL A 186 3.37 3.07 2.42
CA VAL A 186 4.62 3.63 2.95
C VAL A 186 5.05 2.86 4.21
N PRO A 187 6.30 2.36 4.30
CA PRO A 187 6.82 1.81 5.55
C PRO A 187 6.74 2.82 6.70
N TYR A 188 6.39 2.37 7.91
CA TYR A 188 6.23 3.25 9.06
C TYR A 188 7.44 4.16 9.30
N LYS A 189 8.65 3.61 9.17
CA LYS A 189 9.91 4.39 9.31
C LYS A 189 9.99 5.56 8.31
N VAL A 190 9.45 5.40 7.10
CA VAL A 190 9.45 6.48 6.09
C VAL A 190 8.41 7.54 6.47
N LEU A 191 7.23 7.16 7.00
CA LEU A 191 6.26 8.11 7.54
C LEU A 191 6.88 8.95 8.66
N GLU A 192 7.62 8.33 9.60
CA GLU A 192 8.35 9.08 10.62
C GLU A 192 9.42 10.02 10.04
N GLN A 193 10.13 9.60 9.00
CA GLN A 193 11.12 10.46 8.34
C GLN A 193 10.49 11.70 7.73
N MET A 194 9.28 11.59 7.18
CA MET A 194 8.56 12.70 6.56
C MET A 194 8.18 13.81 7.54
N THR A 195 8.12 13.50 8.84
CA THR A 195 7.82 14.51 9.88
C THR A 195 9.06 15.31 10.31
N LYS A 196 10.27 14.88 9.94
CA LYS A 196 11.53 15.44 10.45
C LYS A 196 12.08 16.50 9.49
N HIS A 197 12.29 17.71 10.00
CA HIS A 197 12.95 18.78 9.24
C HIS A 197 13.74 19.68 10.19
N PRO A 198 15.03 19.98 9.91
CA PRO A 198 15.86 20.80 10.80
C PRO A 198 15.27 22.18 11.08
N LEU A 199 14.61 22.81 10.11
CA LEU A 199 13.99 24.13 10.30
C LEU A 199 12.73 24.06 11.19
N THR A 200 12.03 22.93 11.23
CA THR A 200 10.92 22.72 12.17
C THR A 200 11.44 22.68 13.60
N ASP A 201 12.51 21.91 13.84
CA ASP A 201 13.13 21.81 15.17
C ASP A 201 13.67 23.15 15.64
N GLN A 202 14.37 23.89 14.76
CA GLN A 202 14.86 25.24 15.04
C GLN A 202 13.72 26.23 15.31
N GLY A 203 12.65 26.15 14.53
CA GLY A 203 11.46 26.99 14.71
C GLY A 203 10.78 26.76 16.05
N ILE A 204 10.58 25.49 16.43
CA ILE A 204 10.01 25.11 17.74
C ILE A 204 10.90 25.64 18.87
N ALA A 205 12.20 25.41 18.82
CA ALA A 205 13.13 25.86 19.84
C ALA A 205 13.11 27.40 19.99
N LYS A 206 13.06 28.13 18.87
CA LYS A 206 12.92 29.59 18.89
C LYS A 206 11.61 30.01 19.55
N PHE A 207 10.49 29.47 19.13
CA PHE A 207 9.17 29.81 19.72
C PHE A 207 9.11 29.53 21.22
N GLN A 208 9.69 28.43 21.67
CA GLN A 208 9.80 28.11 23.11
C GLN A 208 10.64 29.16 23.86
N ALA A 209 11.78 29.58 23.27
CA ALA A 209 12.64 30.58 23.89
C ALA A 209 11.95 31.96 23.97
N ASP A 210 11.29 32.38 22.89
CA ASP A 210 10.55 33.63 22.84
C ASP A 210 9.38 33.65 23.85
N TYR A 211 8.63 32.54 23.94
CA TYR A 211 7.54 32.37 24.90
C TYR A 211 8.03 32.46 26.35
N LYS A 212 9.10 31.75 26.67
CA LYS A 212 9.71 31.74 27.99
C LYS A 212 10.22 33.12 28.41
N ALA A 213 10.81 33.89 27.48
CA ALA A 213 11.29 35.22 27.74
C ALA A 213 10.16 36.21 28.13
N VAL A 214 8.96 36.02 27.60
CA VAL A 214 7.79 36.89 27.88
C VAL A 214 6.98 36.43 29.08
N PHE A 215 6.76 35.13 29.22
CA PHE A 215 5.82 34.57 30.21
C PHE A 215 6.48 33.87 31.42
N GLY A 216 7.79 33.60 31.36
CA GLY A 216 8.58 33.09 32.50
C GLY A 216 8.39 31.61 32.82
N GLU A 217 7.80 30.83 31.87
CA GLU A 217 7.56 29.40 32.01
C GLU A 217 8.62 28.54 31.30
#